data_af06980f667805c10a475c3f067b0885
#
_entry.id   af06980f667805c10a475c3f067b0885
#
_cell.length_a   1.000
_cell.length_b   1.000
_cell.length_c   1.000
_cell.angle_alpha   90.00
_cell.angle_beta   90.00
_cell.angle_gamma   90.00
#
_symmetry.space_group_name_H-M   'P 1'
#
loop_
_entity.id
_entity.type
_entity.pdbx_description
1 polymer ?
#
loop_
_entity_poly.entity_id
_entity_poly.type
_entity_poly.pdbx_seq_one_letter_code
_entity_poly.pdbx_strand_id
1 'polypeptide(L)'
;MRITIVIPARYESTRFPGKPFARLKGAGGSERSLIARTVDAALAVGPSIDVVVATDDARIADAARAAGARSTITSSLCLNGTERCAAAIEDGAVDADVIINLQGDAPLTPSSAISALISEISTDPAVLVATAMTRCGPDTVARLRVDEAAGRIGGTTVVADGAGDALYFSKRILPYGGGNADCPIFLHLGLYAYRRRALLHYAALPPAPLEAAEGLEQLRFLDERIPVRMVEISEPPGGLWEVNNRGDIPIVEQALELRGIA
;
A
#
# COMPACT_ATOMS: atom_id res chain seq x y z
N MET A 1 -12.98 -19.02 1.62
CA MET A 1 -12.39 -17.88 0.88
C MET A 1 -10.88 -17.95 1.06
N ARG A 2 -10.13 -18.07 -0.04
CA ARG A 2 -8.66 -18.08 -0.02
C ARG A 2 -8.16 -16.64 -0.14
N ILE A 3 -7.18 -16.28 0.70
CA ILE A 3 -6.60 -14.94 0.74
C ILE A 3 -5.09 -15.06 0.55
N THR A 4 -4.52 -14.23 -0.29
CA THR A 4 -3.07 -14.14 -0.50
C THR A 4 -2.63 -12.69 -0.39
N ILE A 5 -1.56 -12.42 0.35
CA ILE A 5 -0.89 -11.13 0.32
C ILE A 5 0.10 -11.16 -0.83
N VAL A 6 -0.05 -10.24 -1.77
CA VAL A 6 0.90 -10.03 -2.87
C VAL A 6 1.67 -8.74 -2.60
N ILE A 7 2.99 -8.85 -2.64
CA ILE A 7 3.91 -7.72 -2.48
C ILE A 7 4.51 -7.41 -3.85
N PRO A 8 4.00 -6.39 -4.57
CA PRO A 8 4.61 -5.97 -5.83
C PRO A 8 5.92 -5.25 -5.56
N ALA A 9 6.99 -5.67 -6.21
CA ALA A 9 8.30 -5.06 -6.08
C ALA A 9 9.01 -5.02 -7.44
N ARG A 10 9.71 -3.91 -7.75
CA ARG A 10 10.53 -3.78 -8.96
C ARG A 10 11.91 -3.24 -8.62
N TYR A 11 12.90 -3.65 -9.40
CA TYR A 11 14.26 -3.14 -9.23
C TYR A 11 14.39 -1.69 -9.67
N GLU A 12 13.80 -1.37 -10.82
CA GLU A 12 13.86 -0.04 -11.40
C GLU A 12 12.94 0.93 -10.66
N SER A 13 13.55 1.89 -10.01
CA SER A 13 12.90 3.05 -9.40
C SER A 13 13.69 4.27 -9.81
N THR A 14 13.04 5.22 -10.48
CA THR A 14 13.69 6.45 -10.96
C THR A 14 14.29 7.28 -9.84
N ARG A 15 13.65 7.32 -8.68
CA ARG A 15 14.09 8.09 -7.51
C ARG A 15 15.11 7.36 -6.64
N PHE A 16 15.04 6.03 -6.59
CA PHE A 16 15.88 5.20 -5.73
C PHE A 16 16.14 3.84 -6.39
N PRO A 17 17.08 3.73 -7.35
CA PRO A 17 17.45 2.46 -7.98
C PRO A 17 17.90 1.43 -6.95
N GLY A 18 17.44 0.18 -7.09
CA GLY A 18 17.75 -0.89 -6.15
C GLY A 18 17.08 -0.76 -4.77
N LYS A 19 16.05 0.06 -4.66
CA LYS A 19 15.29 0.33 -3.43
C LYS A 19 14.95 -0.94 -2.61
N PRO A 20 14.49 -2.07 -3.19
CA PRO A 20 14.17 -3.28 -2.42
C PRO A 20 15.33 -3.84 -1.59
N PHE A 21 16.57 -3.53 -1.98
CA PHE A 21 17.78 -3.98 -1.28
C PHE A 21 18.32 -2.95 -0.28
N ALA A 22 17.69 -1.77 -0.13
CA ALA A 22 18.08 -0.79 0.86
C ALA A 22 18.07 -1.43 2.26
N ARG A 23 19.18 -1.25 2.98
CA ARG A 23 19.33 -1.79 4.35
C ARG A 23 18.63 -0.87 5.32
N LEU A 24 17.84 -1.43 6.20
CA LEU A 24 17.12 -0.75 7.27
C LEU A 24 17.49 -1.39 8.59
N LYS A 25 17.87 -0.56 9.56
CA LYS A 25 18.12 -0.98 10.94
C LYS A 25 16.79 -1.05 11.69
N GLY A 26 16.57 -2.15 12.38
CA GLY A 26 15.47 -2.32 13.30
C GLY A 26 15.91 -2.20 14.75
N ALA A 27 15.01 -2.50 15.67
CA ALA A 27 15.27 -2.51 17.09
C ALA A 27 16.47 -3.42 17.42
N GLY A 28 17.31 -2.94 18.33
CA GLY A 28 18.54 -3.63 18.70
C GLY A 28 19.61 -3.68 17.62
N GLY A 29 19.48 -2.87 16.54
CA GLY A 29 20.48 -2.74 15.48
C GLY A 29 20.46 -3.87 14.44
N SER A 30 19.42 -4.72 14.40
CA SER A 30 19.27 -5.75 13.36
C SER A 30 19.11 -5.12 11.98
N GLU A 31 19.89 -5.57 10.99
CA GLU A 31 19.82 -5.06 9.63
C GLU A 31 19.12 -6.04 8.69
N ARG A 32 18.06 -5.57 8.00
CA ARG A 32 17.37 -6.32 6.94
C ARG A 32 17.17 -5.44 5.71
N SER A 33 17.00 -6.06 4.54
CA SER A 33 16.61 -5.31 3.35
C SER A 33 15.15 -4.84 3.44
N LEU A 34 14.83 -3.77 2.73
CA LEU A 34 13.48 -3.23 2.68
C LEU A 34 12.46 -4.31 2.30
N ILE A 35 12.74 -5.09 1.24
CA ILE A 35 11.84 -6.17 0.81
C ILE A 35 11.68 -7.24 1.91
N ALA A 36 12.74 -7.59 2.63
CA ALA A 36 12.65 -8.56 3.72
C ALA A 36 11.78 -8.03 4.87
N ARG A 37 11.90 -6.75 5.23
CA ARG A 37 11.05 -6.12 6.25
C ARG A 37 9.58 -6.05 5.84
N THR A 38 9.30 -5.78 4.56
CA THR A 38 7.93 -5.81 4.05
C THR A 38 7.35 -7.23 4.07
N VAL A 39 8.18 -8.24 3.75
CA VAL A 39 7.79 -9.66 3.91
C VAL A 39 7.51 -9.99 5.38
N ASP A 40 8.35 -9.53 6.32
CA ASP A 40 8.12 -9.74 7.75
C ASP A 40 6.77 -9.14 8.20
N ALA A 41 6.45 -7.91 7.74
CA ALA A 41 5.17 -7.26 8.04
C ALA A 41 3.97 -8.07 7.50
N ALA A 42 4.10 -8.65 6.31
CA ALA A 42 3.07 -9.51 5.72
C ALA A 42 2.90 -10.83 6.51
N LEU A 43 4.01 -11.49 6.84
CA LEU A 43 4.00 -12.77 7.59
C LEU A 43 3.46 -12.60 9.02
N ALA A 44 3.59 -11.41 9.61
CA ALA A 44 3.05 -11.10 10.94
C ALA A 44 1.51 -11.17 11.02
N VAL A 45 0.79 -11.23 9.90
CA VAL A 45 -0.68 -11.43 9.87
C VAL A 45 -1.05 -12.84 10.36
N GLY A 46 -0.21 -13.82 10.10
CA GLY A 46 -0.37 -15.18 10.59
C GLY A 46 -0.11 -16.25 9.53
N PRO A 47 0.13 -17.50 9.98
CA PRO A 47 0.60 -18.59 9.11
C PRO A 47 -0.46 -19.12 8.13
N SER A 48 -1.73 -18.75 8.30
CA SER A 48 -2.81 -19.16 7.41
C SER A 48 -2.92 -18.33 6.13
N ILE A 49 -2.17 -17.24 6.02
CA ILE A 49 -2.19 -16.32 4.87
C ILE A 49 -0.93 -16.56 4.04
N ASP A 50 -1.11 -16.91 2.77
CA ASP A 50 -0.01 -17.06 1.81
C ASP A 50 0.57 -15.68 1.44
N VAL A 51 1.90 -15.58 1.35
CA VAL A 51 2.62 -14.35 0.99
C VAL A 51 3.45 -14.59 -0.25
N VAL A 52 3.20 -13.80 -1.29
CA VAL A 52 3.88 -13.89 -2.59
C VAL A 52 4.48 -12.54 -2.97
N VAL A 53 5.77 -12.49 -3.23
CA VAL A 53 6.41 -11.32 -3.85
C VAL A 53 6.34 -11.45 -5.37
N ALA A 54 5.66 -10.51 -6.03
CA ALA A 54 5.58 -10.42 -7.47
C ALA A 54 6.60 -9.39 -7.99
N THR A 55 7.54 -9.81 -8.82
CA THR A 55 8.67 -8.96 -9.24
C THR A 55 9.13 -9.28 -10.67
N ASP A 56 9.79 -8.33 -11.28
CA ASP A 56 10.47 -8.49 -12.58
C ASP A 56 11.99 -8.81 -12.45
N ASP A 57 12.50 -8.96 -11.21
CA ASP A 57 13.93 -9.14 -10.94
C ASP A 57 14.19 -10.41 -10.12
N ALA A 58 14.99 -11.31 -10.65
CA ALA A 58 15.32 -12.59 -10.00
C ALA A 58 16.00 -12.39 -8.62
N ARG A 59 16.79 -11.33 -8.44
CA ARG A 59 17.46 -11.02 -7.17
C ARG A 59 16.47 -10.66 -6.08
N ILE A 60 15.39 -9.94 -6.45
CA ILE A 60 14.30 -9.61 -5.52
C ILE A 60 13.52 -10.88 -5.16
N ALA A 61 13.28 -11.76 -6.16
CA ALA A 61 12.62 -13.03 -5.92
C ALA A 61 13.44 -13.93 -4.97
N ASP A 62 14.76 -13.96 -5.12
CA ASP A 62 15.67 -14.69 -4.21
C ASP A 62 15.64 -14.11 -2.80
N ALA A 63 15.70 -12.78 -2.66
CA ALA A 63 15.64 -12.09 -1.37
C ALA A 63 14.30 -12.35 -0.65
N ALA A 64 13.18 -12.38 -1.40
CA ALA A 64 11.86 -12.69 -0.88
C ALA A 64 11.78 -14.13 -0.34
N ARG A 65 12.31 -15.11 -1.09
CA ARG A 65 12.38 -16.51 -0.64
C ARG A 65 13.26 -16.67 0.60
N ALA A 66 14.38 -15.98 0.65
CA ALA A 66 15.25 -15.97 1.83
C ALA A 66 14.56 -15.34 3.07
N ALA A 67 13.60 -14.44 2.86
CA ALA A 67 12.79 -13.84 3.92
C ALA A 67 11.56 -14.70 4.31
N GLY A 68 11.31 -15.83 3.63
CA GLY A 68 10.23 -16.76 3.98
C GLY A 68 8.95 -16.60 3.15
N ALA A 69 8.91 -15.73 2.13
CA ALA A 69 7.79 -15.60 1.21
C ALA A 69 7.98 -16.47 -0.04
N ARG A 70 6.88 -16.81 -0.70
CA ARG A 70 6.93 -17.29 -2.08
C ARG A 70 7.28 -16.11 -3.01
N SER A 71 7.71 -16.40 -4.21
CA SER A 71 7.95 -15.36 -5.22
C SER A 71 7.55 -15.83 -6.61
N THR A 72 7.15 -14.89 -7.46
CA THR A 72 6.90 -15.12 -8.88
C THR A 72 7.52 -14.01 -9.72
N ILE A 73 7.97 -14.38 -10.93
CA ILE A 73 8.44 -13.39 -11.91
C ILE A 73 7.23 -12.95 -12.73
N THR A 74 7.05 -11.65 -12.82
CA THR A 74 5.97 -10.99 -13.58
C THR A 74 6.58 -10.08 -14.64
N SER A 75 5.76 -9.65 -15.61
CA SER A 75 6.21 -8.75 -16.68
C SER A 75 6.81 -7.45 -16.13
N SER A 76 7.89 -6.97 -16.73
CA SER A 76 8.44 -5.63 -16.50
C SER A 76 7.53 -4.51 -17.05
N LEU A 77 6.54 -4.87 -17.88
CA LEU A 77 5.59 -3.93 -18.48
C LEU A 77 4.46 -3.51 -17.53
N CYS A 78 4.32 -4.13 -16.36
CA CYS A 78 3.34 -3.71 -15.37
C CYS A 78 3.59 -2.24 -14.95
N LEU A 79 2.62 -1.38 -15.18
CA LEU A 79 2.74 0.08 -14.97
C LEU A 79 2.75 0.44 -13.48
N ASN A 80 2.04 -0.34 -12.65
CA ASN A 80 1.86 -0.09 -11.22
C ASN A 80 1.78 -1.39 -10.40
N GLY A 81 1.60 -1.26 -9.08
CA GLY A 81 1.51 -2.38 -8.15
C GLY A 81 0.27 -3.23 -8.38
N THR A 82 -0.85 -2.61 -8.70
CA THR A 82 -2.14 -3.27 -8.94
C THR A 82 -2.08 -4.17 -10.18
N GLU A 83 -1.50 -3.68 -11.30
CA GLU A 83 -1.30 -4.50 -12.50
C GLU A 83 -0.35 -5.68 -12.23
N ARG A 84 0.69 -5.49 -11.42
CA ARG A 84 1.62 -6.57 -11.06
C ARG A 84 0.96 -7.64 -10.20
N CYS A 85 0.04 -7.25 -9.31
CA CYS A 85 -0.77 -8.21 -8.56
C CYS A 85 -1.69 -9.01 -9.50
N ALA A 86 -2.29 -8.38 -10.50
CA ALA A 86 -3.12 -9.06 -11.51
C ALA A 86 -2.29 -10.06 -12.35
N ALA A 87 -1.11 -9.65 -12.80
CA ALA A 87 -0.19 -10.52 -13.56
C ALA A 87 0.17 -11.79 -12.77
N ALA A 88 0.40 -11.69 -11.46
CA ALA A 88 0.67 -12.86 -10.62
C ALA A 88 -0.50 -13.86 -10.55
N ILE A 89 -1.73 -13.39 -10.76
CA ILE A 89 -2.93 -14.25 -10.87
C ILE A 89 -3.00 -14.88 -12.25
N GLU A 90 -2.81 -14.09 -13.30
CA GLU A 90 -2.88 -14.53 -14.70
C GLU A 90 -1.83 -15.59 -15.00
N ASP A 91 -0.63 -15.46 -14.45
CA ASP A 91 0.45 -16.44 -14.56
C ASP A 91 0.22 -17.71 -13.71
N GLY A 92 -0.89 -17.78 -12.96
CA GLY A 92 -1.25 -18.94 -12.12
C GLY A 92 -0.44 -19.06 -10.83
N ALA A 93 0.41 -18.09 -10.51
CA ALA A 93 1.24 -18.11 -9.30
C ALA A 93 0.40 -17.82 -8.02
N VAL A 94 -0.71 -17.08 -8.17
CA VAL A 94 -1.65 -16.73 -7.12
C VAL A 94 -3.03 -17.29 -7.45
N ASP A 95 -3.52 -18.21 -6.63
CA ASP A 95 -4.88 -18.75 -6.70
C ASP A 95 -5.66 -18.41 -5.42
N ALA A 96 -6.19 -17.19 -5.39
CA ALA A 96 -6.92 -16.64 -4.26
C ALA A 96 -8.22 -15.96 -4.71
N ASP A 97 -9.20 -15.91 -3.80
CA ASP A 97 -10.47 -15.21 -3.99
C ASP A 97 -10.32 -13.72 -3.68
N VAL A 98 -9.44 -13.41 -2.72
CA VAL A 98 -9.09 -12.04 -2.28
C VAL A 98 -7.58 -11.88 -2.30
N ILE A 99 -7.13 -10.77 -2.85
CA ILE A 99 -5.74 -10.36 -2.92
C ILE A 99 -5.54 -9.12 -2.06
N ILE A 100 -4.59 -9.20 -1.14
CA ILE A 100 -4.11 -8.03 -0.41
C ILE A 100 -2.86 -7.52 -1.12
N ASN A 101 -2.89 -6.30 -1.60
CA ASN A 101 -1.73 -5.64 -2.20
C ASN A 101 -1.03 -4.82 -1.12
N LEU A 102 0.10 -5.33 -0.64
CA LEU A 102 1.00 -4.63 0.27
C LEU A 102 2.20 -4.11 -0.51
N GLN A 103 2.33 -2.79 -0.62
CA GLN A 103 3.41 -2.18 -1.39
C GLN A 103 4.79 -2.58 -0.86
N GLY A 104 5.71 -2.93 -1.77
CA GLY A 104 7.05 -3.43 -1.43
C GLY A 104 7.96 -2.44 -0.69
N ASP A 105 7.53 -1.19 -0.55
CA ASP A 105 8.22 -0.10 0.14
C ASP A 105 7.53 0.35 1.44
N ALA A 106 6.53 -0.41 1.92
CA ALA A 106 5.75 -0.13 3.13
C ALA A 106 6.07 -1.09 4.30
N PRO A 107 7.31 -1.11 4.84
CA PRO A 107 7.76 -2.06 5.86
C PRO A 107 7.11 -1.83 7.23
N LEU A 108 6.47 -0.68 7.42
CA LEU A 108 5.84 -0.28 8.68
C LEU A 108 4.33 -0.60 8.73
N THR A 109 3.80 -1.30 7.72
CA THR A 109 2.38 -1.69 7.70
C THR A 109 2.08 -2.66 8.83
N PRO A 110 1.22 -2.30 9.79
CA PRO A 110 0.90 -3.20 10.90
C PRO A 110 -0.03 -4.33 10.43
N SER A 111 0.15 -5.51 10.99
CA SER A 111 -0.72 -6.67 10.70
C SER A 111 -2.20 -6.39 10.99
N SER A 112 -2.49 -5.52 11.96
CA SER A 112 -3.85 -5.08 12.27
C SER A 112 -4.52 -4.33 11.11
N ALA A 113 -3.78 -3.51 10.34
CA ALA A 113 -4.32 -2.82 9.17
C ALA A 113 -4.66 -3.83 8.05
N ILE A 114 -3.78 -4.79 7.82
CA ILE A 114 -4.03 -5.87 6.85
C ILE A 114 -5.26 -6.68 7.27
N SER A 115 -5.35 -7.04 8.55
CA SER A 115 -6.48 -7.80 9.12
C SER A 115 -7.79 -7.02 9.02
N ALA A 116 -7.77 -5.70 9.20
CA ALA A 116 -8.95 -4.85 9.06
C ALA A 116 -9.50 -4.88 7.62
N LEU A 117 -8.64 -4.78 6.60
CA LEU A 117 -9.05 -4.90 5.20
C LEU A 117 -9.58 -6.30 4.87
N ILE A 118 -8.93 -7.35 5.40
CA ILE A 118 -9.41 -8.74 5.24
C ILE A 118 -10.80 -8.87 5.86
N SER A 119 -11.02 -8.33 7.04
CA SER A 119 -12.33 -8.38 7.72
C SER A 119 -13.40 -7.67 6.89
N GLU A 120 -13.13 -6.44 6.44
CA GLU A 120 -14.08 -5.64 5.65
C GLU A 120 -14.52 -6.39 4.40
N ILE A 121 -13.58 -6.81 3.56
CA ILE A 121 -13.89 -7.47 2.29
C ILE A 121 -14.49 -8.88 2.50
N SER A 122 -14.25 -9.51 3.67
CA SER A 122 -14.81 -10.83 3.99
C SER A 122 -16.25 -10.75 4.46
N THR A 123 -16.59 -9.68 5.19
CA THR A 123 -17.90 -9.50 5.83
C THR A 123 -18.96 -9.07 4.82
N ASP A 124 -18.59 -8.21 3.85
CA ASP A 124 -19.51 -7.71 2.84
C ASP A 124 -19.13 -8.21 1.43
N PRO A 125 -19.91 -9.15 0.85
CA PRO A 125 -19.68 -9.65 -0.52
C PRO A 125 -19.81 -8.59 -1.61
N ALA A 126 -20.48 -7.46 -1.35
CA ALA A 126 -20.64 -6.36 -2.31
C ALA A 126 -19.36 -5.53 -2.43
N VAL A 127 -18.51 -5.51 -1.39
CA VAL A 127 -17.21 -4.82 -1.43
C VAL A 127 -16.29 -5.57 -2.38
N LEU A 128 -15.93 -4.90 -3.48
CA LEU A 128 -15.01 -5.42 -4.50
C LEU A 128 -13.58 -4.97 -4.28
N VAL A 129 -13.43 -3.75 -3.78
CA VAL A 129 -12.15 -3.08 -3.52
C VAL A 129 -12.26 -2.40 -2.16
N ALA A 130 -11.28 -2.60 -1.30
CA ALA A 130 -11.12 -1.85 -0.06
C ALA A 130 -9.69 -1.32 0.05
N THR A 131 -9.52 -0.17 0.69
CA THR A 131 -8.21 0.41 0.96
C THR A 131 -8.19 1.10 2.31
N ALA A 132 -7.00 1.33 2.86
CA ALA A 132 -6.85 1.90 4.18
C ALA A 132 -6.75 3.43 4.14
N MET A 133 -7.27 4.08 5.17
CA MET A 133 -7.06 5.49 5.44
C MET A 133 -6.76 5.70 6.92
N THR A 134 -6.09 6.81 7.24
CA THR A 134 -5.85 7.23 8.61
C THR A 134 -6.26 8.68 8.81
N ARG A 135 -6.86 8.98 9.95
CA ARG A 135 -7.23 10.35 10.32
C ARG A 135 -5.99 11.15 10.67
N CYS A 136 -5.84 12.32 10.05
CA CYS A 136 -4.74 13.22 10.33
C CYS A 136 -4.92 13.91 11.69
N GLY A 137 -3.92 13.79 12.55
CA GLY A 137 -3.81 14.65 13.74
C GLY A 137 -3.40 16.08 13.36
N PRO A 138 -3.49 17.03 14.32
CA PRO A 138 -3.17 18.45 14.08
C PRO A 138 -1.78 18.68 13.48
N ASP A 139 -0.77 17.96 13.96
CA ASP A 139 0.62 18.08 13.48
C ASP A 139 0.76 17.60 12.02
N THR A 140 0.09 16.51 11.67
CA THR A 140 0.06 15.99 10.31
C THR A 140 -0.63 16.97 9.37
N VAL A 141 -1.76 17.56 9.78
CA VAL A 141 -2.45 18.60 9.00
C VAL A 141 -1.57 19.84 8.80
N ALA A 142 -0.90 20.30 9.87
CA ALA A 142 0.02 21.44 9.76
C ALA A 142 1.17 21.16 8.78
N ARG A 143 1.78 19.99 8.85
CA ARG A 143 2.83 19.54 7.92
C ARG A 143 2.33 19.48 6.48
N LEU A 144 1.17 18.88 6.23
CA LEU A 144 0.57 18.82 4.90
C LEU A 144 0.38 20.20 4.28
N ARG A 145 -0.13 21.17 5.09
CA ARG A 145 -0.32 22.56 4.63
C ARG A 145 1.01 23.24 4.29
N VAL A 146 2.06 23.02 5.08
CA VAL A 146 3.40 23.54 4.79
C VAL A 146 3.95 22.94 3.50
N ASP A 147 3.79 21.64 3.28
CA ASP A 147 4.24 20.97 2.06
C ASP A 147 3.47 21.48 0.83
N GLU A 148 2.15 21.60 0.92
CA GLU A 148 1.33 22.13 -0.17
C GLU A 148 1.70 23.57 -0.53
N ALA A 149 1.88 24.46 0.47
CA ALA A 149 2.30 25.83 0.26
C ALA A 149 3.69 25.92 -0.40
N ALA A 150 4.55 24.95 -0.16
CA ALA A 150 5.88 24.85 -0.79
C ALA A 150 5.88 24.09 -2.13
N GLY A 151 4.71 23.71 -2.66
CA GLY A 151 4.58 22.94 -3.89
C GLY A 151 5.05 21.47 -3.78
N ARG A 152 5.19 20.94 -2.56
CA ARG A 152 5.55 19.55 -2.32
C ARG A 152 4.30 18.69 -2.10
N ILE A 153 4.44 17.40 -2.39
CA ILE A 153 3.40 16.41 -2.12
C ILE A 153 3.67 15.81 -0.74
N GLY A 154 2.82 16.12 0.24
CA GLY A 154 2.93 15.61 1.61
C GLY A 154 2.28 14.24 1.84
N GLY A 155 1.48 13.79 0.88
CA GLY A 155 0.75 12.51 0.91
C GLY A 155 -0.45 12.54 -0.04
N THR A 156 -1.18 11.43 -0.11
CA THR A 156 -2.45 11.35 -0.84
C THR A 156 -3.58 11.48 0.16
N THR A 157 -4.45 12.47 -0.02
CA THR A 157 -5.67 12.61 0.80
C THR A 157 -6.85 11.92 0.13
N VAL A 158 -7.86 11.59 0.92
CA VAL A 158 -9.09 10.96 0.45
C VAL A 158 -10.30 11.57 1.12
N VAL A 159 -11.39 11.68 0.39
CA VAL A 159 -12.72 11.98 0.91
C VAL A 159 -13.64 10.80 0.63
N ALA A 160 -14.47 10.45 1.61
CA ALA A 160 -15.42 9.36 1.51
C ALA A 160 -16.84 9.88 1.76
N ASP A 161 -17.83 9.15 1.27
CA ASP A 161 -19.22 9.41 1.52
C ASP A 161 -19.70 8.84 2.87
N GLY A 162 -21.00 9.00 3.17
CA GLY A 162 -21.60 8.48 4.39
C GLY A 162 -21.70 6.95 4.47
N ALA A 163 -21.48 6.24 3.36
CA ALA A 163 -21.43 4.78 3.32
C ALA A 163 -19.99 4.25 3.53
N GLY A 164 -19.01 5.16 3.55
CA GLY A 164 -17.60 4.83 3.68
C GLY A 164 -16.92 4.50 2.36
N ASP A 165 -17.55 4.81 1.22
CA ASP A 165 -16.93 4.62 -0.08
C ASP A 165 -16.22 5.91 -0.54
N ALA A 166 -15.05 5.76 -1.18
CA ALA A 166 -14.26 6.89 -1.63
C ALA A 166 -14.99 7.71 -2.70
N LEU A 167 -15.04 9.03 -2.50
CA LEU A 167 -15.51 9.98 -3.50
C LEU A 167 -14.38 10.45 -4.41
N TYR A 168 -13.18 10.68 -3.86
CA TYR A 168 -12.01 11.07 -4.62
C TYR A 168 -10.72 10.94 -3.81
N PHE A 169 -9.61 10.71 -4.52
CA PHE A 169 -8.25 10.71 -4.00
C PHE A 169 -7.45 11.83 -4.69
N SER A 170 -6.65 12.57 -3.94
CA SER A 170 -5.82 13.63 -4.52
C SER A 170 -4.49 13.79 -3.77
N LYS A 171 -3.49 14.25 -4.49
CA LYS A 171 -2.24 14.77 -3.93
C LYS A 171 -2.39 16.20 -3.35
N ARG A 172 -3.56 16.82 -3.51
CA ARG A 172 -3.96 18.04 -2.81
C ARG A 172 -4.64 17.71 -1.50
N ILE A 173 -4.67 18.69 -0.60
CA ILE A 173 -5.39 18.51 0.68
C ILE A 173 -6.89 18.60 0.43
N LEU A 174 -7.59 17.51 0.67
CA LEU A 174 -9.04 17.39 0.63
C LEU A 174 -9.61 17.04 2.02
N PRO A 175 -10.82 17.55 2.32
CA PRO A 175 -11.59 18.55 1.58
C PRO A 175 -11.08 19.97 1.84
N TYR A 176 -11.41 20.90 0.93
CA TYR A 176 -11.12 22.32 1.15
C TYR A 176 -11.74 22.82 2.45
N GLY A 177 -10.95 23.41 3.33
CA GLY A 177 -11.42 23.85 4.66
C GLY A 177 -11.50 22.75 5.72
N GLY A 178 -11.12 21.50 5.40
CA GLY A 178 -11.03 20.41 6.37
C GLY A 178 -9.89 20.56 7.37
N GLY A 179 -9.78 19.59 8.27
CA GLY A 179 -8.74 19.51 9.30
C GLY A 179 -9.19 19.99 10.68
N ASN A 180 -10.50 19.99 10.93
CA ASN A 180 -11.12 20.21 12.24
C ASN A 180 -11.89 18.95 12.69
N ALA A 181 -12.50 19.01 13.88
CA ALA A 181 -13.22 17.86 14.45
C ALA A 181 -14.43 17.41 13.60
N ASP A 182 -15.14 18.37 13.00
CA ASP A 182 -16.37 18.13 12.24
C ASP A 182 -16.08 17.67 10.80
N CYS A 183 -14.91 18.03 10.27
CA CYS A 183 -14.48 17.70 8.92
C CYS A 183 -13.00 17.32 8.92
N PRO A 184 -12.67 16.07 9.30
CA PRO A 184 -11.27 15.62 9.35
C PRO A 184 -10.67 15.47 7.95
N ILE A 185 -9.34 15.59 7.89
CA ILE A 185 -8.56 15.18 6.72
C ILE A 185 -8.11 13.73 6.95
N PHE A 186 -8.23 12.91 5.91
CA PHE A 186 -7.72 11.55 5.90
C PHE A 186 -6.58 11.40 4.90
N LEU A 187 -5.52 10.72 5.33
CA LEU A 187 -4.49 10.22 4.43
C LEU A 187 -4.84 8.81 3.97
N HIS A 188 -4.75 8.61 2.68
CA HIS A 188 -4.83 7.29 2.06
C HIS A 188 -3.49 6.56 2.25
N LEU A 189 -3.58 5.26 2.47
CA LEU A 189 -2.44 4.35 2.59
C LEU A 189 -2.47 3.38 1.43
N GLY A 190 -1.32 3.15 0.80
CA GLY A 190 -1.14 2.25 -0.34
C GLY A 190 -1.29 0.77 0.01
N LEU A 191 -2.30 0.44 0.80
CA LEU A 191 -2.64 -0.93 1.18
C LEU A 191 -4.06 -1.24 0.70
N TYR A 192 -4.23 -2.29 -0.11
CA TYR A 192 -5.51 -2.59 -0.72
C TYR A 192 -5.92 -4.06 -0.51
N ALA A 193 -7.22 -4.29 -0.52
CA ALA A 193 -7.83 -5.59 -0.66
C ALA A 193 -8.71 -5.60 -1.92
N TYR A 194 -8.50 -6.59 -2.78
CA TYR A 194 -9.27 -6.75 -4.00
C TYR A 194 -9.93 -8.12 -4.04
N ARG A 195 -11.20 -8.17 -4.46
CA ARG A 195 -11.71 -9.42 -5.00
C ARG A 195 -11.03 -9.71 -6.33
N ARG A 196 -10.68 -10.98 -6.57
CA ARG A 196 -10.01 -11.44 -7.79
C ARG A 196 -10.63 -10.83 -9.06
N ARG A 197 -11.97 -10.84 -9.17
CA ARG A 197 -12.68 -10.31 -10.36
C ARG A 197 -12.43 -8.82 -10.59
N ALA A 198 -12.38 -8.01 -9.52
CA ALA A 198 -12.16 -6.58 -9.64
C ALA A 198 -10.72 -6.26 -10.07
N LEU A 199 -9.76 -7.02 -9.54
CA LEU A 199 -8.35 -6.85 -9.88
C LEU A 199 -8.05 -7.23 -11.33
N LEU A 200 -8.60 -8.34 -11.83
CA LEU A 200 -8.48 -8.75 -13.24
C LEU A 200 -9.20 -7.77 -14.18
N HIS A 201 -10.35 -7.25 -13.76
CA HIS A 201 -11.04 -6.22 -14.53
C HIS A 201 -10.20 -4.94 -14.64
N TYR A 202 -9.63 -4.46 -13.53
CA TYR A 202 -8.71 -3.31 -13.53
C TYR A 202 -7.56 -3.47 -14.53
N ALA A 203 -6.92 -4.63 -14.55
CA ALA A 203 -5.76 -4.88 -15.41
C ALA A 203 -6.13 -4.90 -16.91
N ALA A 204 -7.38 -5.19 -17.24
CA ALA A 204 -7.89 -5.17 -18.62
C ALA A 204 -8.26 -3.76 -19.12
N LEU A 205 -8.33 -2.77 -18.23
CA LEU A 205 -8.71 -1.39 -18.56
C LEU A 205 -7.49 -0.54 -18.95
N PRO A 206 -7.64 0.41 -19.87
CA PRO A 206 -6.61 1.43 -20.10
C PRO A 206 -6.50 2.37 -18.89
N PRO A 207 -5.35 3.05 -18.70
CA PRO A 207 -5.23 4.08 -17.68
C PRO A 207 -6.28 5.19 -17.84
N ALA A 208 -6.92 5.58 -16.72
CA ALA A 208 -7.95 6.60 -16.72
C ALA A 208 -7.34 8.03 -16.76
N PRO A 209 -8.05 9.04 -17.31
CA PRO A 209 -7.55 10.40 -17.37
C PRO A 209 -7.17 10.98 -16.00
N LEU A 210 -8.00 10.75 -14.96
CA LEU A 210 -7.73 11.22 -13.61
C LEU A 210 -6.57 10.45 -12.95
N GLU A 211 -6.45 9.14 -13.21
CA GLU A 211 -5.29 8.35 -12.80
C GLU A 211 -3.99 8.94 -13.34
N ALA A 212 -3.96 9.31 -14.63
CA ALA A 212 -2.80 9.90 -15.27
C ALA A 212 -2.48 11.29 -14.70
N ALA A 213 -3.49 12.12 -14.45
CA ALA A 213 -3.34 13.48 -13.95
C ALA A 213 -2.82 13.51 -12.50
N GLU A 214 -3.38 12.69 -11.62
CA GLU A 214 -2.98 12.61 -10.22
C GLU A 214 -1.81 11.63 -10.02
N GLY A 215 -1.55 10.71 -10.96
CA GLY A 215 -0.60 9.60 -10.79
C GLY A 215 -1.02 8.68 -9.63
N LEU A 216 -2.31 8.37 -9.56
CA LEU A 216 -2.93 7.56 -8.50
C LEU A 216 -3.74 6.42 -9.12
N GLU A 217 -3.21 5.20 -9.03
CA GLU A 217 -3.75 3.99 -9.67
C GLU A 217 -5.21 3.68 -9.29
N GLN A 218 -5.61 3.97 -8.06
CA GLN A 218 -6.94 3.67 -7.55
C GLN A 218 -8.05 4.53 -8.19
N LEU A 219 -7.71 5.64 -8.85
CA LEU A 219 -8.69 6.47 -9.56
C LEU A 219 -9.28 5.74 -10.78
N ARG A 220 -8.60 4.72 -11.34
CA ARG A 220 -9.15 3.88 -12.42
C ARG A 220 -10.40 3.12 -11.97
N PHE A 221 -10.47 2.68 -10.70
CA PHE A 221 -11.69 2.08 -10.15
C PHE A 221 -12.85 3.07 -10.11
N LEU A 222 -12.59 4.31 -9.65
CA LEU A 222 -13.64 5.34 -9.56
C LEU A 222 -14.14 5.77 -10.94
N ASP A 223 -13.26 5.85 -11.94
CA ASP A 223 -13.62 6.15 -13.33
C ASP A 223 -14.61 5.09 -13.89
N GLU A 224 -14.39 3.83 -13.53
CA GLU A 224 -15.25 2.69 -13.87
C GLU A 224 -16.46 2.51 -12.94
N ARG A 225 -16.68 3.46 -12.03
CA ARG A 225 -17.77 3.42 -11.03
C ARG A 225 -17.74 2.16 -10.14
N ILE A 226 -16.56 1.62 -9.91
CA ILE A 226 -16.34 0.57 -8.93
C ILE A 226 -16.10 1.25 -7.58
N PRO A 227 -16.99 1.09 -6.60
CA PRO A 227 -16.80 1.66 -5.27
C PRO A 227 -15.51 1.15 -4.63
N VAL A 228 -14.78 2.04 -3.98
CA VAL A 228 -13.59 1.74 -3.20
C VAL A 228 -13.91 1.99 -1.74
N ARG A 229 -14.10 0.94 -0.96
CA ARG A 229 -14.41 1.00 0.47
C ARG A 229 -13.20 1.50 1.25
N MET A 230 -13.42 2.51 2.06
CA MET A 230 -12.40 3.09 2.94
C MET A 230 -12.45 2.44 4.32
N VAL A 231 -11.31 1.94 4.79
CA VAL A 231 -11.17 1.35 6.12
C VAL A 231 -10.28 2.26 6.95
N GLU A 232 -10.86 2.91 7.96
CA GLU A 232 -10.08 3.77 8.88
C GLU A 232 -9.26 2.90 9.82
N ILE A 233 -7.95 3.15 9.86
CA ILE A 233 -7.02 2.51 10.77
C ILE A 233 -6.37 3.53 11.68
N SER A 234 -6.07 3.12 12.91
CA SER A 234 -5.32 3.96 13.84
C SER A 234 -3.85 4.07 13.40
N GLU A 235 -3.32 5.27 13.42
CA GLU A 235 -1.90 5.51 13.16
C GLU A 235 -1.06 4.92 14.31
N PRO A 236 -0.14 4.01 14.03
CA PRO A 236 0.71 3.43 15.06
C PRO A 236 1.85 4.40 15.45
N PRO A 237 2.52 4.19 16.61
CA PRO A 237 3.67 4.99 17.02
C PRO A 237 4.73 5.12 15.92
N GLY A 238 5.19 6.34 15.65
CA GLY A 238 6.16 6.63 14.60
C GLY A 238 5.58 6.74 13.19
N GLY A 239 4.24 6.64 13.02
CA GLY A 239 3.55 6.84 11.75
C GLY A 239 3.65 5.66 10.78
N LEU A 240 3.05 5.83 9.62
CA LEU A 240 3.03 4.85 8.52
C LEU A 240 3.82 5.43 7.33
N TRP A 241 5.13 5.23 7.35
CA TRP A 241 6.04 5.76 6.35
C TRP A 241 6.41 4.69 5.33
N GLU A 242 6.43 5.09 4.06
CA GLU A 242 6.98 4.32 2.95
C GLU A 242 8.40 4.81 2.64
N VAL A 243 9.26 3.91 2.19
CA VAL A 243 10.59 4.30 1.71
C VAL A 243 10.48 4.72 0.25
N ASN A 244 10.27 6.00 -0.02
CA ASN A 244 10.22 6.56 -1.37
C ASN A 244 11.59 7.05 -1.86
N ASN A 245 12.41 7.57 -0.95
CA ASN A 245 13.73 8.14 -1.18
C ASN A 245 14.72 7.65 -0.10
N ARG A 246 16.01 7.88 -0.31
CA ARG A 246 17.03 7.55 0.70
C ARG A 246 16.86 8.33 2.02
N GLY A 247 16.28 9.54 1.94
CA GLY A 247 16.00 10.36 3.11
C GLY A 247 14.90 9.82 4.03
N ASP A 248 14.08 8.88 3.54
CA ASP A 248 13.00 8.28 4.34
C ASP A 248 13.54 7.16 5.26
N ILE A 249 14.73 6.62 4.96
CA ILE A 249 15.34 5.51 5.73
C ILE A 249 15.44 5.84 7.22
N PRO A 250 16.03 6.97 7.66
CA PRO A 250 16.14 7.27 9.09
C PRO A 250 14.79 7.37 9.80
N ILE A 251 13.76 7.87 9.10
CA ILE A 251 12.40 7.99 9.66
C ILE A 251 11.79 6.60 9.89
N VAL A 252 11.95 5.72 8.91
CA VAL A 252 11.48 4.33 9.01
C VAL A 252 12.23 3.57 10.09
N GLU A 253 13.55 3.72 10.17
CA GLU A 253 14.39 3.10 11.22
C GLU A 253 13.97 3.56 12.63
N GLN A 254 13.69 4.86 12.81
CA GLN A 254 13.17 5.38 14.07
C GLN A 254 11.82 4.75 14.45
N ALA A 255 10.91 4.60 13.47
CA ALA A 255 9.63 3.96 13.72
C ALA A 255 9.76 2.46 14.05
N LEU A 256 10.70 1.75 13.41
CA LEU A 256 11.02 0.36 13.73
C LEU A 256 11.53 0.22 15.17
N GLU A 257 12.44 1.12 15.59
CA GLU A 257 12.96 1.15 16.96
C GLU A 257 11.85 1.43 17.99
N LEU A 258 11.01 2.46 17.75
CA LEU A 258 9.89 2.81 18.62
C LEU A 258 8.88 1.66 18.80
N ARG A 259 8.73 0.80 17.80
CA ARG A 259 7.81 -0.35 17.82
C ARG A 259 8.47 -1.64 18.29
N GLY A 260 9.76 -1.64 18.60
CA GLY A 260 10.52 -2.82 18.98
C GLY A 260 10.60 -3.88 17.85
N ILE A 261 10.53 -3.46 16.58
CA ILE A 261 10.61 -4.35 15.41
C ILE A 261 12.09 -4.57 15.07
N ALA A 262 12.57 -5.80 15.30
CA ALA A 262 13.96 -6.21 15.11
C ALA A 262 14.30 -6.49 13.64
#